data_66a3655b1ed6b99298a4d1df7692abd3
#
_entry.id   66a3655b1ed6b99298a4d1df7692abd3
#
_cell.length_a   1.000
_cell.length_b   1.000
_cell.length_c   1.000
_cell.angle_alpha   90.00
_cell.angle_beta   90.00
_cell.angle_gamma   90.00
#
_symmetry.space_group_name_H-M   'P 1'
#
loop_
_entity.id
_entity.type
_entity.pdbx_description
1 polymer ?
#
loop_
_entity_poly.entity_id
_entity_poly.type
_entity_poly.pdbx_seq_one_letter_code
_entity_poly.pdbx_strand_id
1 'polypeptide(L)'
;PFAFARLELPFPDADTDFEGDAFDPRLGDVKARLAFRAVTVGGRAFTSYVELAFPTADPDSLGTGKNQWQAGVRTRWPLGAGPGGTQASTSLQASQAVSFGGDAARKDTHLTKFEWDWRLDHPAGHYAKAVAKPSIDWVQGGKTGAVGEIEGGWAVSRDWTLILLGGGLLWGEGVGGTYGRRLEIKASFRF
;
A
#
# COMPACT_ATOMS: atom_id res chain seq x y z
N PRO A 1 -20.43 -11.94 4.10
CA PRO A 1 -19.65 -12.71 3.12
C PRO A 1 -18.45 -11.89 2.64
N PHE A 2 -17.26 -12.51 2.68
CA PHE A 2 -16.00 -11.91 2.26
C PHE A 2 -15.91 -11.93 0.72
N ALA A 3 -15.18 -10.94 0.15
CA ALA A 3 -14.82 -10.92 -1.26
C ALA A 3 -13.51 -11.66 -1.49
N PHE A 4 -12.51 -11.41 -0.63
CA PHE A 4 -11.22 -12.10 -0.64
C PHE A 4 -10.51 -11.98 0.71
N ALA A 5 -9.57 -12.90 0.96
CA ALA A 5 -8.58 -12.81 2.02
C ALA A 5 -7.19 -12.70 1.40
N ARG A 6 -6.28 -11.94 2.03
CA ARG A 6 -4.89 -11.76 1.61
C ARG A 6 -3.98 -11.94 2.82
N LEU A 7 -2.95 -12.74 2.64
CA LEU A 7 -1.78 -12.80 3.53
C LEU A 7 -0.60 -12.15 2.80
N GLU A 8 0.11 -11.26 3.47
CA GLU A 8 1.30 -10.59 2.95
C GLU A 8 2.49 -10.95 3.83
N LEU A 9 3.51 -11.52 3.22
CA LEU A 9 4.79 -11.85 3.82
C LEU A 9 5.85 -10.98 3.14
N PRO A 10 6.16 -9.79 3.68
CA PRO A 10 7.14 -8.90 3.07
C PRO A 10 8.56 -9.38 3.39
N PHE A 11 9.45 -9.28 2.40
CA PHE A 11 10.88 -9.54 2.55
C PHE A 11 11.65 -8.29 2.11
N PRO A 12 11.69 -7.23 2.95
CA PRO A 12 12.50 -6.07 2.67
C PRO A 12 13.99 -6.43 2.75
N ASP A 13 14.83 -5.65 2.06
CA ASP A 13 16.26 -5.71 2.22
C ASP A 13 16.64 -5.12 3.58
N ALA A 14 17.44 -5.87 4.34
CA ALA A 14 17.95 -5.42 5.63
C ALA A 14 19.11 -4.43 5.50
N ASP A 15 19.80 -4.46 4.36
CA ASP A 15 20.86 -3.50 4.06
C ASP A 15 20.27 -2.20 3.49
N THR A 16 20.42 -1.10 4.24
CA THR A 16 19.94 0.22 3.84
C THR A 16 21.00 1.07 3.16
N ASP A 17 22.23 0.61 3.12
CA ASP A 17 23.39 1.45 2.77
C ASP A 17 23.85 1.15 1.34
N PHE A 18 23.25 0.86 0.37
CA PHE A 18 23.62 0.74 -1.07
C PHE A 18 25.13 0.72 -1.42
N GLU A 19 26.00 0.57 -0.41
CA GLU A 19 27.46 0.57 -0.53
C GLU A 19 28.04 -0.83 -0.67
N GLY A 20 27.44 -1.65 -1.54
CA GLY A 20 28.15 -2.81 -2.08
C GLY A 20 27.99 -4.12 -1.34
N ASP A 21 27.14 -4.22 -0.35
CA ASP A 21 26.88 -5.49 0.33
C ASP A 21 25.81 -6.33 -0.36
N ALA A 22 25.84 -7.62 -0.11
CA ALA A 22 24.92 -8.56 -0.74
C ALA A 22 23.48 -8.31 -0.30
N PHE A 23 22.54 -8.36 -1.24
CA PHE A 23 21.09 -8.35 -0.97
C PHE A 23 20.74 -9.38 0.13
N ASP A 24 20.29 -8.91 1.30
CA ASP A 24 19.94 -9.70 2.48
C ASP A 24 18.45 -9.56 2.83
N PRO A 25 17.56 -10.27 2.12
CA PRO A 25 16.12 -10.17 2.38
C PRO A 25 15.76 -10.82 3.72
N ARG A 26 15.13 -10.07 4.61
CA ARG A 26 14.64 -10.52 5.91
C ARG A 26 13.13 -10.41 5.98
N LEU A 27 12.51 -11.20 6.87
CA LEU A 27 11.07 -11.13 7.07
C LEU A 27 10.70 -9.80 7.72
N GLY A 28 9.78 -9.07 7.09
CA GLY A 28 9.14 -7.88 7.66
C GLY A 28 7.87 -8.22 8.45
N ASP A 29 7.08 -7.21 8.79
CA ASP A 29 5.82 -7.40 9.52
C ASP A 29 4.79 -8.12 8.64
N VAL A 30 4.31 -9.27 9.11
CA VAL A 30 3.27 -10.07 8.43
C VAL A 30 1.93 -9.36 8.54
N LYS A 31 1.16 -9.34 7.44
CA LYS A 31 -0.16 -8.71 7.39
C LYS A 31 -1.21 -9.68 6.89
N ALA A 32 -2.36 -9.70 7.54
CA ALA A 32 -3.54 -10.43 7.14
C ALA A 32 -4.70 -9.46 6.87
N ARG A 33 -5.28 -9.50 5.66
CA ARG A 33 -6.38 -8.63 5.25
C ARG A 33 -7.60 -9.45 4.85
N LEU A 34 -8.76 -9.01 5.33
CA LEU A 34 -10.07 -9.46 4.88
C LEU A 34 -10.79 -8.31 4.21
N ALA A 35 -11.22 -8.49 2.97
CA ALA A 35 -12.05 -7.53 2.26
C ALA A 35 -13.46 -8.06 2.11
N PHE A 36 -14.43 -7.17 2.25
CA PHE A 36 -15.85 -7.48 2.20
C PHE A 36 -16.40 -7.20 0.79
N ARG A 37 -17.50 -7.83 0.45
CA ARG A 37 -18.17 -7.58 -0.83
C ARG A 37 -18.59 -6.12 -0.94
N ALA A 38 -18.48 -5.58 -2.14
CA ALA A 38 -18.85 -4.20 -2.41
C ALA A 38 -20.34 -3.96 -2.11
N VAL A 39 -20.60 -2.82 -1.46
CA VAL A 39 -21.94 -2.28 -1.26
C VAL A 39 -22.12 -1.11 -2.21
N THR A 40 -23.22 -1.06 -2.94
CA THR A 40 -23.51 0.04 -3.87
C THR A 40 -24.34 1.11 -3.17
N VAL A 41 -23.83 2.34 -3.16
CA VAL A 41 -24.51 3.50 -2.63
C VAL A 41 -24.46 4.62 -3.67
N GLY A 42 -25.61 5.16 -4.07
CA GLY A 42 -25.66 6.22 -5.09
C GLY A 42 -25.03 5.83 -6.43
N GLY A 43 -25.14 4.56 -6.83
CA GLY A 43 -24.57 4.03 -8.08
C GLY A 43 -23.06 3.76 -8.03
N ARG A 44 -22.42 3.94 -6.87
CA ARG A 44 -20.96 3.68 -6.68
C ARG A 44 -20.74 2.47 -5.78
N ALA A 45 -19.82 1.60 -6.18
CA ALA A 45 -19.42 0.44 -5.39
C ALA A 45 -18.35 0.83 -4.36
N PHE A 46 -18.60 0.50 -3.10
CA PHE A 46 -17.67 0.68 -1.98
C PHE A 46 -17.24 -0.68 -1.45
N THR A 47 -15.96 -0.93 -1.40
CA THR A 47 -15.37 -2.12 -0.79
C THR A 47 -14.73 -1.72 0.52
N SER A 48 -15.10 -2.38 1.62
CA SER A 48 -14.45 -2.21 2.92
C SER A 48 -13.50 -3.37 3.21
N TYR A 49 -12.54 -3.12 4.10
CA TYR A 49 -11.59 -4.13 4.55
C TYR A 49 -11.16 -3.90 5.99
N VAL A 50 -10.68 -4.98 6.60
CA VAL A 50 -9.93 -4.94 7.86
C VAL A 50 -8.60 -5.66 7.63
N GLU A 51 -7.53 -5.12 8.18
CA GLU A 51 -6.17 -5.67 8.13
C GLU A 51 -5.58 -5.71 9.53
N LEU A 52 -4.90 -6.80 9.84
CA LEU A 52 -4.07 -6.96 11.02
C LEU A 52 -2.60 -7.04 10.57
N ALA A 53 -1.74 -6.30 11.24
CA ALA A 53 -0.29 -6.42 11.08
C ALA A 53 0.31 -6.92 12.40
N PHE A 54 1.24 -7.87 12.30
CA PHE A 54 1.92 -8.50 13.40
C PHE A 54 3.41 -8.15 13.37
N PRO A 55 4.05 -7.82 14.49
CA PRO A 55 5.46 -7.45 14.58
C PRO A 55 6.34 -8.71 14.47
N THR A 56 6.50 -9.21 13.27
CA THR A 56 7.29 -10.42 12.98
C THR A 56 8.63 -10.11 12.32
N ALA A 57 8.92 -8.83 12.12
CA ALA A 57 10.15 -8.40 11.44
C ALA A 57 11.41 -8.77 12.26
N ASP A 58 12.42 -9.25 11.56
CA ASP A 58 13.76 -9.53 12.07
C ASP A 58 14.80 -9.05 11.03
N PRO A 59 15.66 -8.07 11.34
CA PRO A 59 15.73 -7.32 12.59
C PRO A 59 14.56 -6.34 12.79
N ASP A 60 14.37 -5.91 14.03
CA ASP A 60 13.31 -4.96 14.43
C ASP A 60 13.24 -3.67 13.59
N SER A 61 14.35 -3.28 12.96
CA SER A 61 14.43 -2.09 12.09
C SER A 61 13.53 -2.19 10.85
N LEU A 62 13.20 -3.40 10.41
CA LEU A 62 12.38 -3.69 9.22
C LEU A 62 10.88 -3.69 9.50
N GLY A 63 10.48 -3.56 10.75
CA GLY A 63 9.08 -3.59 11.17
C GLY A 63 8.71 -2.43 12.08
N THR A 64 7.43 -2.38 12.41
CA THR A 64 6.88 -1.38 13.32
C THR A 64 7.08 -1.76 14.80
N GLY A 65 7.33 -3.03 15.10
CA GLY A 65 7.38 -3.57 16.45
C GLY A 65 6.03 -3.56 17.19
N LYS A 66 4.94 -3.19 16.49
CA LYS A 66 3.59 -3.06 17.06
C LYS A 66 2.61 -3.96 16.36
N ASN A 67 1.71 -4.58 17.14
CA ASN A 67 0.47 -5.10 16.58
C ASN A 67 -0.40 -3.93 16.13
N GLN A 68 -0.93 -3.98 14.92
CA GLN A 68 -1.78 -2.93 14.40
C GLN A 68 -3.03 -3.54 13.76
N TRP A 69 -4.13 -2.83 13.87
CA TRP A 69 -5.29 -3.05 13.01
C TRP A 69 -5.51 -1.83 12.12
N GLN A 70 -6.00 -2.08 10.94
CA GLN A 70 -6.40 -1.03 10.00
C GLN A 70 -7.76 -1.40 9.42
N ALA A 71 -8.70 -0.46 9.45
CA ALA A 71 -9.95 -0.57 8.73
C ALA A 71 -10.03 0.50 7.67
N GLY A 72 -10.61 0.17 6.51
CA GLY A 72 -10.70 1.12 5.42
C GLY A 72 -11.85 0.85 4.47
N VAL A 73 -12.14 1.86 3.67
CA VAL A 73 -13.12 1.82 2.59
C VAL A 73 -12.48 2.35 1.32
N ARG A 74 -12.78 1.71 0.20
CA ARG A 74 -12.31 2.10 -1.13
C ARG A 74 -13.47 2.15 -2.10
N THR A 75 -13.45 3.14 -2.97
CA THR A 75 -14.32 3.22 -4.14
C THR A 75 -13.48 3.45 -5.39
N ARG A 76 -13.92 2.90 -6.52
CA ARG A 76 -13.28 3.07 -7.83
C ARG A 76 -14.34 3.41 -8.87
N TRP A 77 -13.97 4.26 -9.81
CA TRP A 77 -14.84 4.62 -10.95
C TRP A 77 -14.03 4.81 -12.23
N PRO A 78 -14.62 4.50 -13.39
CA PRO A 78 -14.00 4.74 -14.67
C PRO A 78 -13.98 6.24 -14.97
N LEU A 79 -12.91 6.68 -15.63
CA LEU A 79 -12.78 8.04 -16.18
C LEU A 79 -13.04 8.06 -17.70
N GLY A 80 -13.07 6.89 -18.35
CA GLY A 80 -13.33 6.73 -19.76
C GLY A 80 -12.26 5.93 -20.49
N ALA A 81 -12.44 5.81 -21.80
CA ALA A 81 -11.48 5.16 -22.68
C ALA A 81 -10.52 6.18 -23.27
N GLY A 82 -9.24 5.83 -23.33
CA GLY A 82 -8.17 6.59 -23.96
C GLY A 82 -7.73 6.02 -25.31
N PRO A 83 -6.70 6.60 -25.90
CA PRO A 83 -6.12 6.12 -27.17
C PRO A 83 -5.67 4.66 -27.08
N GLY A 84 -5.74 3.91 -28.18
CA GLY A 84 -5.30 2.52 -28.24
C GLY A 84 -6.14 1.54 -27.41
N GLY A 85 -7.38 1.89 -27.02
CA GLY A 85 -8.26 1.05 -26.23
C GLY A 85 -7.90 1.03 -24.72
N THR A 86 -7.05 1.92 -24.26
CA THR A 86 -6.73 2.06 -22.83
C THR A 86 -7.98 2.45 -22.05
N GLN A 87 -8.06 1.99 -20.78
CA GLN A 87 -9.13 2.34 -19.86
C GLN A 87 -8.56 3.15 -18.70
N ALA A 88 -9.06 4.37 -18.54
CA ALA A 88 -8.69 5.21 -17.42
C ALA A 88 -9.65 5.01 -16.25
N SER A 89 -9.11 4.95 -15.05
CA SER A 89 -9.90 4.88 -13.82
C SER A 89 -9.21 5.64 -12.70
N THR A 90 -9.98 5.99 -11.68
CA THR A 90 -9.46 6.54 -10.44
C THR A 90 -10.09 5.83 -9.26
N SER A 91 -9.39 5.78 -8.14
CA SER A 91 -9.95 5.28 -6.90
C SER A 91 -9.55 6.17 -5.72
N LEU A 92 -10.41 6.20 -4.74
CA LEU A 92 -10.17 6.85 -3.46
C LEU A 92 -10.34 5.82 -2.35
N GLN A 93 -9.36 5.75 -1.46
CA GLN A 93 -9.41 4.94 -0.25
C GLN A 93 -9.21 5.85 0.96
N ALA A 94 -9.95 5.60 2.03
CA ALA A 94 -9.72 6.15 3.35
C ALA A 94 -9.59 5.01 4.35
N SER A 95 -8.68 5.13 5.29
CA SER A 95 -8.48 4.11 6.33
C SER A 95 -7.95 4.71 7.62
N GLN A 96 -8.23 4.00 8.73
CA GLN A 96 -7.73 4.28 10.06
C GLN A 96 -6.85 3.11 10.49
N ALA A 97 -5.62 3.40 10.94
CA ALA A 97 -4.69 2.42 11.50
C ALA A 97 -4.36 2.78 12.94
N VAL A 98 -4.42 1.79 13.84
CA VAL A 98 -4.15 1.97 15.27
C VAL A 98 -3.33 0.79 15.78
N SER A 99 -2.29 1.06 16.58
CA SER A 99 -1.58 0.03 17.34
C SER A 99 -2.38 -0.37 18.58
N PHE A 100 -2.29 -1.64 18.99
CA PHE A 100 -2.98 -2.19 20.18
C PHE A 100 -2.08 -3.09 21.02
N GLY A 101 -0.77 -3.06 20.85
CA GLY A 101 0.20 -3.84 21.60
C GLY A 101 1.50 -4.03 20.82
N GLY A 102 2.42 -4.81 21.36
CA GLY A 102 3.77 -5.02 20.84
C GLY A 102 4.82 -4.39 21.72
N ASP A 103 5.98 -4.07 21.18
CA ASP A 103 7.10 -3.50 21.93
C ASP A 103 6.77 -2.12 22.49
N ALA A 104 6.86 -1.95 23.80
CA ALA A 104 6.58 -0.69 24.50
C ALA A 104 7.58 0.43 24.15
N ALA A 105 8.79 0.10 23.72
CA ALA A 105 9.82 1.07 23.33
C ALA A 105 9.54 1.68 21.93
N ARG A 106 8.67 1.05 21.12
CA ARG A 106 8.29 1.54 19.80
C ARG A 106 7.13 2.53 19.90
N LYS A 107 7.15 3.53 19.01
CA LYS A 107 6.06 4.53 18.92
C LYS A 107 4.73 3.87 18.56
N ASP A 108 3.67 4.33 19.20
CA ASP A 108 2.32 3.95 18.83
C ASP A 108 1.96 4.48 17.45
N THR A 109 1.02 3.81 16.84
CA THR A 109 0.45 4.20 15.54
C THR A 109 -1.00 4.61 15.75
N HIS A 110 -1.35 5.82 15.32
CA HIS A 110 -2.73 6.27 15.21
C HIS A 110 -2.81 7.19 13.99
N LEU A 111 -3.12 6.61 12.83
CA LEU A 111 -3.04 7.27 11.54
C LEU A 111 -4.37 7.23 10.81
N THR A 112 -4.81 8.38 10.31
CA THR A 112 -5.78 8.42 9.20
C THR A 112 -4.99 8.49 7.90
N LYS A 113 -5.25 7.56 7.00
CA LYS A 113 -4.57 7.46 5.71
C LYS A 113 -5.58 7.61 4.59
N PHE A 114 -5.22 8.39 3.60
CA PHE A 114 -5.93 8.46 2.33
C PHE A 114 -5.03 7.91 1.22
N GLU A 115 -5.63 7.36 0.20
CA GLU A 115 -4.94 6.97 -1.03
C GLU A 115 -5.81 7.36 -2.20
N TRP A 116 -5.28 8.20 -3.07
CA TRP A 116 -5.94 8.57 -4.30
C TRP A 116 -5.07 8.10 -5.46
N ASP A 117 -5.59 7.19 -6.27
CA ASP A 117 -4.87 6.67 -7.44
C ASP A 117 -5.57 7.02 -8.76
N TRP A 118 -4.75 7.18 -9.78
CA TRP A 118 -5.13 7.28 -11.18
C TRP A 118 -4.45 6.15 -11.92
N ARG A 119 -5.21 5.40 -12.69
CA ARG A 119 -4.72 4.21 -13.37
C ARG A 119 -5.15 4.19 -14.82
N LEU A 120 -4.20 3.83 -15.69
CA LEU A 120 -4.39 3.55 -17.10
C LEU A 120 -4.13 2.07 -17.34
N ASP A 121 -5.13 1.33 -17.76
CA ASP A 121 -5.03 -0.08 -18.12
C ASP A 121 -4.98 -0.22 -19.64
N HIS A 122 -3.98 -0.92 -20.18
CA HIS A 122 -3.85 -1.24 -21.58
C HIS A 122 -4.45 -2.62 -21.88
N PRO A 123 -5.10 -2.84 -23.06
CA PRO A 123 -5.71 -4.14 -23.40
C PRO A 123 -4.75 -5.34 -23.35
N ALA A 124 -3.45 -5.11 -23.58
CA ALA A 124 -2.42 -6.16 -23.45
C ALA A 124 -2.07 -6.54 -22.00
N GLY A 125 -2.79 -6.01 -21.00
CA GLY A 125 -2.58 -6.30 -19.58
C GLY A 125 -1.53 -5.43 -18.90
N HIS A 126 -0.85 -4.54 -19.61
CA HIS A 126 0.04 -3.55 -19.01
C HIS A 126 -0.77 -2.42 -18.34
N TYR A 127 -0.16 -1.78 -17.34
CA TYR A 127 -0.79 -0.60 -16.73
C TYR A 127 0.24 0.41 -16.23
N ALA A 128 -0.20 1.65 -16.09
CA ALA A 128 0.50 2.69 -15.35
C ALA A 128 -0.42 3.26 -14.28
N LYS A 129 0.14 3.59 -13.11
CA LYS A 129 -0.62 4.13 -11.99
C LYS A 129 0.19 5.22 -11.29
N ALA A 130 -0.45 6.35 -11.00
CA ALA A 130 0.06 7.38 -10.11
C ALA A 130 -0.78 7.39 -8.83
N VAL A 131 -0.13 7.58 -7.68
CA VAL A 131 -0.77 7.53 -6.37
C VAL A 131 -0.33 8.70 -5.52
N ALA A 132 -1.26 9.34 -4.85
CA ALA A 132 -1.01 10.27 -3.76
C ALA A 132 -1.53 9.66 -2.45
N LYS A 133 -0.70 9.68 -1.40
CA LYS A 133 -1.00 9.06 -0.10
C LYS A 133 -0.83 10.07 1.03
N PRO A 134 -1.77 11.01 1.22
CA PRO A 134 -1.77 11.85 2.41
C PRO A 134 -2.12 11.07 3.67
N SER A 135 -1.52 11.46 4.80
CA SER A 135 -1.76 10.89 6.11
C SER A 135 -1.84 11.97 7.20
N ILE A 136 -2.56 11.66 8.28
CA ILE A 136 -2.66 12.45 9.49
C ILE A 136 -2.19 11.57 10.64
N ASP A 137 -1.17 12.03 11.37
CA ASP A 137 -0.61 11.32 12.52
C ASP A 137 -1.14 11.94 13.82
N TRP A 138 -2.08 11.22 14.44
CA TRP A 138 -2.71 11.66 15.69
C TRP A 138 -1.82 11.51 16.91
N VAL A 139 -0.85 10.58 16.89
CA VAL A 139 0.18 10.46 17.94
C VAL A 139 1.07 11.70 17.97
N GLN A 140 1.27 12.34 16.82
CA GLN A 140 2.03 13.58 16.70
C GLN A 140 1.15 14.84 16.71
N GLY A 141 -0.01 14.79 17.35
CA GLY A 141 -0.90 15.96 17.48
C GLY A 141 -1.59 16.38 16.18
N GLY A 142 -1.84 15.44 15.26
CA GLY A 142 -2.51 15.72 14.00
C GLY A 142 -1.59 16.25 12.89
N LYS A 143 -0.28 16.02 12.99
CA LYS A 143 0.63 16.38 11.90
C LYS A 143 0.27 15.66 10.61
N THR A 144 0.40 16.36 9.50
CA THR A 144 0.10 15.83 8.17
C THR A 144 1.34 15.60 7.35
N GLY A 145 1.30 14.58 6.50
CA GLY A 145 2.33 14.31 5.53
C GLY A 145 1.76 13.60 4.30
N ALA A 146 2.53 13.53 3.23
CA ALA A 146 2.15 12.76 2.06
C ALA A 146 3.36 12.21 1.32
N VAL A 147 3.13 11.08 0.64
CA VAL A 147 4.04 10.52 -0.36
C VAL A 147 3.34 10.41 -1.70
N GLY A 148 4.13 10.50 -2.77
CA GLY A 148 3.69 10.24 -4.15
C GLY A 148 4.38 8.99 -4.67
N GLU A 149 3.65 8.18 -5.43
CA GLU A 149 4.18 6.97 -6.06
C GLU A 149 3.78 6.90 -7.53
N ILE A 150 4.65 6.31 -8.33
CA ILE A 150 4.37 5.90 -9.71
C ILE A 150 4.63 4.40 -9.79
N GLU A 151 3.69 3.67 -10.38
CA GLU A 151 3.76 2.23 -10.53
C GLU A 151 3.48 1.87 -11.99
N GLY A 152 4.31 1.01 -12.57
CA GLY A 152 4.10 0.41 -13.87
C GLY A 152 4.00 -1.11 -13.73
N GLY A 153 3.02 -1.71 -14.40
CA GLY A 153 2.86 -3.16 -14.46
C GLY A 153 2.94 -3.67 -15.89
N TRP A 154 3.76 -4.68 -16.12
CA TRP A 154 3.92 -5.35 -17.41
C TRP A 154 3.44 -6.78 -17.33
N ALA A 155 2.42 -7.12 -18.10
CA ALA A 155 2.03 -8.51 -18.31
C ALA A 155 3.15 -9.22 -19.07
N VAL A 156 3.89 -10.10 -18.39
CA VAL A 156 4.95 -10.94 -18.98
C VAL A 156 4.33 -12.18 -19.62
N SER A 157 3.25 -12.68 -19.02
CA SER A 157 2.41 -13.75 -19.54
C SER A 157 0.95 -13.51 -19.10
N ARG A 158 0.07 -14.47 -19.44
CA ARG A 158 -1.33 -14.44 -19.01
C ARG A 158 -1.48 -14.39 -17.48
N ASP A 159 -0.57 -15.05 -16.77
CA ASP A 159 -0.67 -15.26 -15.33
C ASP A 159 0.36 -14.43 -14.54
N TRP A 160 1.42 -13.92 -15.21
CA TRP A 160 2.49 -13.19 -14.57
C TRP A 160 2.51 -11.71 -14.95
N THR A 161 2.62 -10.86 -13.95
CA THR A 161 2.83 -9.41 -14.10
C THR A 161 4.07 -9.00 -13.31
N LEU A 162 5.02 -8.35 -13.98
CA LEU A 162 6.15 -7.65 -13.35
C LEU A 162 5.70 -6.22 -13.02
N ILE A 163 6.00 -5.76 -11.81
CA ILE A 163 5.60 -4.44 -11.33
C ILE A 163 6.84 -3.70 -10.86
N LEU A 164 7.01 -2.47 -11.32
CA LEU A 164 8.01 -1.53 -10.83
C LEU A 164 7.27 -0.36 -10.17
N LEU A 165 7.68 -0.02 -8.94
CA LEU A 165 7.15 1.09 -8.18
C LEU A 165 8.30 2.00 -7.73
N GLY A 166 8.15 3.30 -7.95
CA GLY A 166 9.00 4.35 -7.41
C GLY A 166 8.17 5.38 -6.66
N GLY A 167 8.70 5.91 -5.56
CA GLY A 167 7.97 6.90 -4.79
C GLY A 167 8.86 7.72 -3.87
N GLY A 168 8.29 8.77 -3.30
CA GLY A 168 9.00 9.64 -2.38
C GLY A 168 8.10 10.61 -1.63
N LEU A 169 8.73 11.29 -0.69
CA LEU A 169 8.11 12.30 0.15
C LEU A 169 7.66 13.50 -0.69
N LEU A 170 6.41 13.92 -0.52
CA LEU A 170 5.90 15.19 -1.03
C LEU A 170 5.99 16.29 0.05
N TRP A 171 5.56 15.99 1.29
CA TRP A 171 5.72 16.84 2.46
C TRP A 171 5.56 16.03 3.76
N GLY A 172 5.92 16.61 4.92
CA GLY A 172 5.70 16.04 6.26
C GLY A 172 6.71 14.96 6.62
N GLU A 173 8.01 15.30 6.57
CA GLU A 173 9.07 14.39 7.02
C GLU A 173 8.84 13.94 8.46
N GLY A 174 9.02 12.62 8.72
CA GLY A 174 8.84 12.00 10.03
C GLY A 174 7.37 11.84 10.47
N VAL A 175 6.40 12.20 9.63
CA VAL A 175 4.99 11.90 9.87
C VAL A 175 4.72 10.42 9.59
N GLY A 176 3.94 9.77 10.44
CA GLY A 176 3.58 8.37 10.25
C GLY A 176 2.95 8.11 8.89
N GLY A 177 3.40 7.06 8.22
CA GLY A 177 2.96 6.70 6.87
C GLY A 177 3.72 7.40 5.73
N THR A 178 4.68 8.30 6.04
CA THR A 178 5.59 8.88 5.05
C THR A 178 6.95 8.16 5.03
N TYR A 179 7.67 8.30 3.92
CA TYR A 179 9.02 7.79 3.73
C TYR A 179 9.78 8.69 2.74
N GLY A 180 11.10 8.77 2.86
CA GLY A 180 11.92 9.63 2.02
C GLY A 180 11.92 9.20 0.56
N ARG A 181 12.35 7.97 0.28
CA ARG A 181 12.38 7.37 -1.07
C ARG A 181 12.00 5.90 -1.00
N ARG A 182 11.47 5.37 -2.09
CA ARG A 182 11.14 3.95 -2.25
C ARG A 182 11.35 3.54 -3.69
N LEU A 183 11.99 2.39 -3.88
CA LEU A 183 12.00 1.66 -5.14
C LEU A 183 11.62 0.22 -4.84
N GLU A 184 10.72 -0.37 -5.62
CA GLU A 184 10.23 -1.71 -5.37
C GLU A 184 9.97 -2.43 -6.68
N ILE A 185 10.43 -3.68 -6.76
CA ILE A 185 10.14 -4.58 -7.87
C ILE A 185 9.32 -5.74 -7.31
N LYS A 186 8.20 -6.03 -7.96
CA LYS A 186 7.29 -7.12 -7.57
C LYS A 186 7.00 -8.01 -8.76
N ALA A 187 6.80 -9.30 -8.49
CA ALA A 187 6.16 -10.22 -9.41
C ALA A 187 4.79 -10.60 -8.84
N SER A 188 3.77 -10.54 -9.67
CA SER A 188 2.40 -10.96 -9.30
C SER A 188 1.98 -12.13 -10.17
N PHE A 189 1.48 -13.18 -9.52
CA PHE A 189 0.93 -14.35 -10.19
C PHE A 189 -0.57 -14.45 -9.92
N ARG A 190 -1.34 -14.80 -10.96
CA ARG A 190 -2.79 -15.02 -10.87
C ARG A 190 -3.07 -16.50 -11.08
N PHE A 191 -3.81 -17.11 -10.17
CA PHE A 191 -4.29 -18.49 -10.25
C PHE A 191 -5.55 -18.58 -11.08
#